data_f177d8dabd8c3ae5f641d4cd3b9b50d5
#
_entry.id   f177d8dabd8c3ae5f641d4cd3b9b50d5
#
_cell.length_a   1.000
_cell.length_b   1.000
_cell.length_c   1.000
_cell.angle_alpha   90.00
_cell.angle_beta   90.00
_cell.angle_gamma   90.00
#
_symmetry.space_group_name_H-M   'P 1'
#
loop_
_entity.id
_entity.type
_entity.pdbx_description
1 polymer ?
#
loop_
_entity_poly.entity_id
_entity_poly.type
_entity_poly.pdbx_seq_one_letter_code
_entity_poly.pdbx_strand_id
1 'polypeptide(L)'
;MRDEVAAFRVPPVEKSIHVPCAPDRAFQAFTAEIGQWWPLSTHSVARDRARGVTIEPRIGGRVFETDATGGESDWGQVLEWAPPHRFVMSWHPGRAAESGQRVELSFTTDGGGTRVTLLHRGWESLGADAAKVRDSYDSGWGSVFAGRYADFCRRS
;
A
#
# COMPACT_ATOMS: atom_id res chain seq x y z
N MET A 1 -2.30 -0.08 34.09
CA MET A 1 -3.41 -0.22 33.13
C MET A 1 -3.10 0.49 31.82
N ARG A 2 -2.86 1.79 31.86
CA ARG A 2 -2.53 2.53 30.65
C ARG A 2 -1.24 2.05 30.01
N ASP A 3 -0.24 1.74 30.81
CA ASP A 3 1.05 1.29 30.31
C ASP A 3 0.93 -0.08 29.62
N GLU A 4 0.07 -0.94 30.13
CA GLU A 4 -0.19 -2.24 29.53
C GLU A 4 -0.85 -2.07 28.16
N VAL A 5 -1.83 -1.17 28.05
CA VAL A 5 -2.49 -0.87 26.78
C VAL A 5 -1.47 -0.29 25.78
N ALA A 6 -0.63 0.64 26.24
CA ALA A 6 0.39 1.24 25.41
C ALA A 6 1.42 0.21 24.94
N ALA A 7 1.76 -0.77 25.80
CA ALA A 7 2.73 -1.81 25.48
C ALA A 7 2.27 -2.73 24.35
N PHE A 8 0.95 -2.84 24.12
CA PHE A 8 0.41 -3.66 23.02
C PHE A 8 0.21 -2.88 21.72
N ARG A 9 0.44 -1.58 21.77
CA ARG A 9 0.34 -0.77 20.55
C ARG A 9 1.58 -0.96 19.69
N VAL A 10 1.34 -1.13 18.41
CA VAL A 10 2.40 -1.26 17.43
C VAL A 10 2.35 -0.02 16.55
N PRO A 11 3.46 0.74 16.44
CA PRO A 11 3.45 1.97 15.65
C PRO A 11 3.22 1.66 14.18
N PRO A 12 2.62 2.61 13.43
CA PRO A 12 2.45 2.41 12.00
C PRO A 12 3.81 2.33 11.29
N VAL A 13 3.82 1.72 10.11
CA VAL A 13 4.91 1.89 9.17
C VAL A 13 4.68 3.21 8.47
N GLU A 14 5.69 4.06 8.47
CA GLU A 14 5.62 5.36 7.78
C GLU A 14 6.82 5.51 6.87
N LYS A 15 6.56 5.80 5.60
CA LYS A 15 7.59 6.06 4.60
C LYS A 15 7.24 7.35 3.86
N SER A 16 8.24 8.17 3.59
CA SER A 16 8.03 9.41 2.86
C SER A 16 9.14 9.54 1.82
N ILE A 17 8.75 9.84 0.59
CA ILE A 17 9.69 9.97 -0.52
C ILE A 17 9.38 11.24 -1.30
N HIS A 18 10.36 11.74 -2.04
CA HIS A 18 10.18 12.82 -2.99
C HIS A 18 10.33 12.26 -4.41
N VAL A 19 9.36 12.53 -5.27
CA VAL A 19 9.42 12.14 -6.69
C VAL A 19 9.33 13.40 -7.57
N PRO A 20 9.96 13.38 -8.76
CA PRO A 20 10.06 14.61 -9.56
C PRO A 20 8.81 14.99 -10.34
N CYS A 21 7.80 14.12 -10.37
CA CYS A 21 6.57 14.39 -11.12
C CYS A 21 5.54 15.14 -10.27
N ALA A 22 4.54 15.75 -10.91
CA ALA A 22 3.46 16.47 -10.24
C ALA A 22 2.54 15.50 -9.46
N PRO A 23 1.78 16.01 -8.46
CA PRO A 23 0.92 15.15 -7.63
C PRO A 23 -0.08 14.31 -8.41
N ASP A 24 -0.70 14.85 -9.47
CA ASP A 24 -1.64 14.10 -10.29
C ASP A 24 -0.96 12.91 -10.97
N ARG A 25 0.26 13.08 -11.45
CA ARG A 25 1.03 12.01 -12.07
C ARG A 25 1.46 10.99 -11.02
N ALA A 26 1.93 11.44 -9.86
CA ALA A 26 2.33 10.57 -8.76
C ALA A 26 1.15 9.72 -8.27
N PHE A 27 -0.02 10.32 -8.17
CA PHE A 27 -1.25 9.64 -7.78
C PHE A 27 -1.64 8.57 -8.81
N GLN A 28 -1.64 8.93 -10.09
CA GLN A 28 -1.97 8.01 -11.17
C GLN A 28 -1.00 6.83 -11.23
N ALA A 29 0.28 7.09 -11.03
CA ALA A 29 1.30 6.04 -11.03
C ALA A 29 1.05 5.02 -9.92
N PHE A 30 0.67 5.47 -8.73
CA PHE A 30 0.39 4.56 -7.63
C PHE A 30 -0.89 3.76 -7.84
N THR A 31 -1.93 4.40 -8.37
CA THR A 31 -3.26 3.81 -8.47
C THR A 31 -3.51 3.09 -9.80
N ALA A 32 -3.71 3.83 -10.87
CA ALA A 32 -4.05 3.25 -12.17
C ALA A 32 -2.93 2.37 -12.74
N GLU A 33 -1.68 2.71 -12.44
CA GLU A 33 -0.52 2.03 -13.03
C GLU A 33 0.22 1.13 -12.05
N ILE A 34 -0.40 0.77 -10.94
CA ILE A 34 0.23 -0.06 -9.90
C ILE A 34 0.76 -1.37 -10.48
N GLY A 35 0.08 -1.95 -11.44
CA GLY A 35 0.49 -3.21 -12.08
C GLY A 35 1.79 -3.10 -12.87
N GLN A 36 2.26 -1.89 -13.18
CA GLN A 36 3.46 -1.70 -13.99
C GLN A 36 4.75 -1.70 -13.14
N TRP A 37 4.65 -1.51 -11.83
CA TRP A 37 5.84 -1.45 -10.97
C TRP A 37 5.76 -2.39 -9.75
N TRP A 38 4.61 -2.89 -9.40
CA TRP A 38 4.49 -3.78 -8.24
C TRP A 38 5.22 -5.11 -8.51
N PRO A 39 6.09 -5.56 -7.58
CA PRO A 39 6.85 -6.82 -7.78
C PRO A 39 5.98 -8.04 -7.49
N LEU A 40 5.15 -8.42 -8.42
CA LEU A 40 4.15 -9.48 -8.24
C LEU A 40 4.74 -10.85 -7.87
N SER A 41 5.87 -11.22 -8.44
CA SER A 41 6.44 -12.55 -8.20
C SER A 41 6.85 -12.78 -6.75
N THR A 42 7.14 -11.72 -6.01
CA THR A 42 7.63 -11.79 -4.64
C THR A 42 6.65 -11.23 -3.61
N HIS A 43 5.76 -10.31 -4.02
CA HIS A 43 4.89 -9.56 -3.12
C HIS A 43 3.42 -9.69 -3.53
N SER A 44 2.96 -10.91 -3.68
CA SER A 44 1.57 -11.22 -4.02
C SER A 44 1.12 -12.51 -3.35
N VAL A 45 -0.15 -12.82 -3.43
CA VAL A 45 -0.69 -14.09 -2.90
C VAL A 45 -0.27 -15.25 -3.80
N ALA A 46 -0.42 -15.08 -5.11
CA ALA A 46 -0.13 -16.15 -6.08
C ALA A 46 1.35 -16.25 -6.48
N ARG A 47 2.19 -15.31 -6.05
CA ARG A 47 3.64 -15.32 -6.33
C ARG A 47 3.92 -15.42 -7.83
N ASP A 48 4.64 -16.48 -8.25
CA ASP A 48 5.03 -16.66 -9.65
C ASP A 48 3.84 -16.75 -10.60
N ARG A 49 2.66 -17.10 -10.09
CA ARG A 49 1.45 -17.19 -10.91
C ARG A 49 0.67 -15.89 -11.00
N ALA A 50 1.05 -14.88 -10.21
CA ALA A 50 0.39 -13.57 -10.27
C ALA A 50 0.68 -12.90 -11.61
N ARG A 51 -0.33 -12.25 -12.18
CA ARG A 51 -0.24 -11.61 -13.49
C ARG A 51 -0.58 -10.13 -13.48
N GLY A 52 -1.33 -9.66 -12.49
CA GLY A 52 -1.68 -8.27 -12.41
C GLY A 52 -2.21 -7.89 -11.05
N VAL A 53 -2.27 -6.59 -10.79
CA VAL A 53 -2.90 -6.01 -9.62
C VAL A 53 -3.67 -4.77 -10.07
N THR A 54 -4.87 -4.58 -9.51
CA THR A 54 -5.80 -3.53 -9.91
C THR A 54 -6.34 -2.82 -8.68
N ILE A 55 -6.39 -1.49 -8.75
CA ILE A 55 -7.12 -0.65 -7.80
C ILE A 55 -8.27 -0.01 -8.57
N GLU A 56 -9.51 -0.34 -8.21
CA GLU A 56 -10.68 0.28 -8.82
C GLU A 56 -10.81 1.72 -8.32
N PRO A 57 -10.94 2.71 -9.21
CA PRO A 57 -10.76 4.13 -8.88
C PRO A 57 -12.03 4.77 -8.30
N ARG A 58 -12.48 4.31 -7.14
CA ARG A 58 -13.66 4.87 -6.47
C ARG A 58 -13.74 4.36 -5.04
N ILE A 59 -14.46 5.08 -4.18
CA ILE A 59 -14.79 4.60 -2.83
C ILE A 59 -15.58 3.30 -2.98
N GLY A 60 -15.22 2.28 -2.19
CA GLY A 60 -15.80 0.96 -2.26
C GLY A 60 -15.22 0.08 -3.36
N GLY A 61 -14.33 0.62 -4.19
CA GLY A 61 -13.65 -0.14 -5.23
C GLY A 61 -12.77 -1.24 -4.65
N ARG A 62 -12.54 -2.29 -5.45
CA ARG A 62 -11.71 -3.42 -5.03
C ARG A 62 -10.24 -3.14 -5.30
N VAL A 63 -9.40 -3.70 -4.43
CA VAL A 63 -7.95 -3.81 -4.67
C VAL A 63 -7.67 -5.31 -4.73
N PHE A 64 -7.21 -5.81 -5.85
CA PHE A 64 -7.11 -7.26 -6.06
C PHE A 64 -6.00 -7.64 -7.04
N GLU A 65 -5.50 -8.87 -6.90
CA GLU A 65 -4.58 -9.44 -7.87
C GLU A 65 -5.28 -10.48 -8.73
N THR A 66 -4.75 -10.67 -9.95
CA THR A 66 -5.18 -11.75 -10.85
C THR A 66 -4.02 -12.69 -11.10
N ASP A 67 -4.33 -13.98 -11.29
CA ASP A 67 -3.31 -14.99 -11.57
C ASP A 67 -3.42 -15.52 -13.00
N ALA A 68 -2.50 -16.44 -13.36
CA ALA A 68 -2.40 -16.99 -14.70
C ALA A 68 -3.65 -17.78 -15.14
N THR A 69 -4.48 -18.22 -14.19
CA THR A 69 -5.70 -18.98 -14.49
C THR A 69 -6.94 -18.08 -14.56
N GLY A 70 -6.79 -16.78 -14.33
CA GLY A 70 -7.89 -15.85 -14.23
C GLY A 70 -8.51 -15.77 -12.84
N GLY A 71 -7.92 -16.47 -11.86
CA GLY A 71 -8.35 -16.37 -10.46
C GLY A 71 -8.00 -15.02 -9.87
N GLU A 72 -8.77 -14.58 -8.87
CA GLU A 72 -8.59 -13.30 -8.20
C GLU A 72 -8.40 -13.48 -6.71
N SER A 73 -7.56 -12.63 -6.11
CA SER A 73 -7.38 -12.58 -4.66
C SER A 73 -7.50 -11.14 -4.21
N ASP A 74 -8.43 -10.86 -3.31
CA ASP A 74 -8.65 -9.51 -2.80
C ASP A 74 -7.51 -9.12 -1.86
N TRP A 75 -7.02 -7.89 -2.04
CA TRP A 75 -6.06 -7.27 -1.13
C TRP A 75 -6.71 -6.27 -0.21
N GLY A 76 -7.83 -5.70 -0.62
CA GLY A 76 -8.51 -4.69 0.15
C GLY A 76 -9.62 -4.00 -0.63
N GLN A 77 -10.05 -2.87 -0.07
CA GLN A 77 -11.11 -2.04 -0.63
C GLN A 77 -10.72 -0.59 -0.47
N VAL A 78 -11.06 0.25 -1.44
CA VAL A 78 -10.82 1.69 -1.36
C VAL A 78 -11.77 2.30 -0.34
N LEU A 79 -11.20 2.89 0.70
CA LEU A 79 -11.94 3.51 1.80
C LEU A 79 -12.11 5.01 1.61
N GLU A 80 -11.16 5.65 0.93
CA GLU A 80 -11.16 7.09 0.69
C GLU A 80 -10.51 7.33 -0.68
N TRP A 81 -11.12 8.20 -1.49
CA TRP A 81 -10.65 8.47 -2.85
C TRP A 81 -10.74 9.97 -3.10
N ALA A 82 -9.60 10.65 -3.04
CA ALA A 82 -9.53 12.11 -3.18
C ALA A 82 -8.33 12.50 -4.06
N PRO A 83 -8.38 12.21 -5.38
CA PRO A 83 -7.27 12.55 -6.26
C PRO A 83 -7.14 14.07 -6.41
N PRO A 84 -5.94 14.59 -6.57
CA PRO A 84 -4.67 13.88 -6.56
C PRO A 84 -3.98 13.87 -5.19
N HIS A 85 -4.73 14.11 -4.10
CA HIS A 85 -4.12 14.40 -2.80
C HIS A 85 -4.03 13.21 -1.87
N ARG A 86 -5.00 12.30 -1.94
CA ARG A 86 -5.08 11.24 -0.92
C ARG A 86 -5.93 10.08 -1.39
N PHE A 87 -5.51 8.85 -1.02
CA PHE A 87 -6.41 7.71 -1.04
C PHE A 87 -6.03 6.74 0.09
N VAL A 88 -7.02 6.00 0.55
CA VAL A 88 -6.88 5.04 1.64
C VAL A 88 -7.52 3.73 1.21
N MET A 89 -6.86 2.63 1.50
CA MET A 89 -7.40 1.29 1.23
C MET A 89 -7.26 0.41 2.46
N SER A 90 -8.19 -0.50 2.68
CA SER A 90 -7.99 -1.58 3.62
C SER A 90 -6.94 -2.53 3.02
N TRP A 91 -6.29 -3.34 3.86
CA TRP A 91 -5.14 -4.10 3.41
C TRP A 91 -5.12 -5.47 4.06
N HIS A 92 -5.32 -6.52 3.26
CA HIS A 92 -5.35 -7.89 3.80
C HIS A 92 -4.90 -8.96 2.79
N PRO A 93 -3.83 -8.77 2.00
CA PRO A 93 -3.40 -9.82 1.07
C PRO A 93 -3.15 -11.14 1.80
N GLY A 94 -3.86 -12.20 1.37
CA GLY A 94 -3.75 -13.51 2.02
C GLY A 94 -4.36 -13.62 3.40
N ARG A 95 -5.13 -12.60 3.84
CA ARG A 95 -5.77 -12.57 5.15
C ARG A 95 -7.25 -12.23 5.02
N ALA A 96 -7.98 -12.37 6.12
CA ALA A 96 -9.40 -12.01 6.15
C ALA A 96 -9.58 -10.49 6.07
N ALA A 97 -10.69 -10.05 5.49
CA ALA A 97 -11.02 -8.64 5.35
C ALA A 97 -11.09 -7.92 6.71
N GLU A 98 -11.41 -8.66 7.77
CA GLU A 98 -11.55 -8.13 9.13
C GLU A 98 -10.21 -7.92 9.85
N SER A 99 -9.08 -8.10 9.17
CA SER A 99 -7.75 -7.95 9.79
C SER A 99 -7.47 -6.53 10.29
N GLY A 100 -8.24 -5.54 9.84
CA GLY A 100 -8.19 -4.19 10.39
C GLY A 100 -7.04 -3.31 9.93
N GLN A 101 -6.21 -3.82 9.04
CA GLN A 101 -5.10 -3.03 8.50
C GLN A 101 -5.57 -2.09 7.41
N ARG A 102 -4.87 -0.95 7.28
CA ARG A 102 -5.10 -0.04 6.15
C ARG A 102 -3.82 0.68 5.75
N VAL A 103 -3.78 1.07 4.50
CA VAL A 103 -2.67 1.81 3.90
C VAL A 103 -3.20 3.15 3.41
N GLU A 104 -2.55 4.23 3.84
CA GLU A 104 -2.94 5.61 3.52
C GLU A 104 -1.83 6.23 2.69
N LEU A 105 -2.18 6.82 1.57
CA LEU A 105 -1.26 7.54 0.68
C LEU A 105 -1.66 9.00 0.61
N SER A 106 -0.67 9.88 0.80
CA SER A 106 -0.85 11.34 0.68
C SER A 106 0.16 11.88 -0.33
N PHE A 107 -0.27 12.81 -1.16
CA PHE A 107 0.51 13.37 -2.25
C PHE A 107 0.47 14.89 -2.14
N THR A 108 1.60 15.50 -1.83
CA THR A 108 1.69 16.94 -1.57
C THR A 108 2.76 17.57 -2.46
N THR A 109 2.43 18.71 -3.08
CA THR A 109 3.42 19.46 -3.85
C THR A 109 4.63 19.78 -2.97
N ASP A 110 5.82 19.54 -3.49
CA ASP A 110 7.06 19.77 -2.77
C ASP A 110 8.14 20.22 -3.77
N GLY A 111 8.38 21.52 -3.81
CA GLY A 111 9.27 22.11 -4.80
C GLY A 111 8.77 21.83 -6.20
N GLY A 112 9.63 21.32 -7.07
CA GLY A 112 9.26 20.96 -8.44
C GLY A 112 8.62 19.58 -8.58
N GLY A 113 8.30 18.91 -7.48
CA GLY A 113 7.77 17.55 -7.53
C GLY A 113 6.72 17.29 -6.47
N THR A 114 6.71 16.07 -5.97
CA THR A 114 5.70 15.62 -5.02
C THR A 114 6.34 14.86 -3.87
N ARG A 115 5.90 15.17 -2.66
CA ARG A 115 6.16 14.34 -1.48
C ARG A 115 5.04 13.33 -1.37
N VAL A 116 5.39 12.07 -1.39
CA VAL A 116 4.44 10.98 -1.25
C VAL A 116 4.71 10.31 0.09
N THR A 117 3.68 10.24 0.93
CA THR A 117 3.78 9.62 2.25
C THR A 117 2.86 8.42 2.32
N LEU A 118 3.41 7.29 2.75
CA LEU A 118 2.67 6.04 2.96
C LEU A 118 2.61 5.77 4.45
N LEU A 119 1.41 5.46 4.95
CA LEU A 119 1.18 5.09 6.34
C LEU A 119 0.41 3.79 6.38
N HIS A 120 1.00 2.74 6.95
CA HIS A 120 0.36 1.43 7.08
C HIS A 120 0.13 1.17 8.57
N ARG A 121 -1.12 1.07 8.96
CA ARG A 121 -1.53 0.95 10.37
C ARG A 121 -2.57 -0.15 10.57
N GLY A 122 -2.95 -0.38 11.83
CA GLY A 122 -3.96 -1.37 12.19
C GLY A 122 -3.35 -2.71 12.58
N TRP A 123 -2.12 -2.68 13.09
CA TRP A 123 -1.38 -3.90 13.42
C TRP A 123 -1.95 -4.64 14.62
N GLU A 124 -2.61 -3.94 15.53
CA GLU A 124 -3.08 -4.47 16.81
C GLU A 124 -4.03 -5.65 16.64
N SER A 125 -4.78 -5.67 15.55
CA SER A 125 -5.70 -6.76 15.24
C SER A 125 -5.00 -8.10 14.99
N LEU A 126 -3.69 -8.08 14.74
CA LEU A 126 -2.91 -9.30 14.52
C LEU A 126 -2.44 -9.96 15.82
N GLY A 127 -2.72 -9.32 16.97
CA GLY A 127 -2.41 -9.90 18.27
C GLY A 127 -0.91 -10.07 18.51
N ALA A 128 -0.49 -11.26 18.92
CA ALA A 128 0.89 -11.53 19.29
C ALA A 128 1.88 -11.38 18.14
N ASP A 129 1.43 -11.52 16.88
CA ASP A 129 2.28 -11.42 15.71
C ASP A 129 2.41 -10.00 15.18
N ALA A 130 1.70 -9.03 15.75
CA ALA A 130 1.59 -7.67 15.23
C ALA A 130 2.96 -7.02 14.98
N ALA A 131 3.85 -7.03 15.96
CA ALA A 131 5.15 -6.38 15.85
C ALA A 131 6.02 -7.04 14.76
N LYS A 132 6.00 -8.35 14.68
CA LYS A 132 6.78 -9.11 13.70
C LYS A 132 6.28 -8.86 12.28
N VAL A 133 4.98 -8.87 12.08
CA VAL A 133 4.38 -8.61 10.76
C VAL A 133 4.63 -7.17 10.36
N ARG A 134 4.48 -6.23 11.29
CA ARG A 134 4.76 -4.80 11.05
C ARG A 134 6.20 -4.61 10.57
N ASP A 135 7.17 -5.24 11.23
CA ASP A 135 8.58 -5.09 10.86
C ASP A 135 8.88 -5.69 9.49
N SER A 136 8.21 -6.77 9.14
CA SER A 136 8.32 -7.35 7.81
C SER A 136 7.81 -6.38 6.73
N TYR A 137 6.69 -5.71 6.99
CA TYR A 137 6.16 -4.70 6.06
C TYR A 137 7.02 -3.45 6.01
N ASP A 138 7.65 -3.07 7.12
CA ASP A 138 8.55 -1.94 7.13
C ASP A 138 9.68 -2.14 6.11
N SER A 139 10.29 -3.32 6.12
CA SER A 139 11.30 -3.69 5.11
C SER A 139 10.70 -3.79 3.72
N GLY A 140 9.54 -4.41 3.60
CA GLY A 140 8.84 -4.60 2.31
C GLY A 140 8.51 -3.28 1.64
N TRP A 141 7.94 -2.33 2.37
CA TRP A 141 7.62 -1.02 1.82
C TRP A 141 8.88 -0.23 1.44
N GLY A 142 9.98 -0.44 2.13
CA GLY A 142 11.27 0.13 1.74
C GLY A 142 11.66 -0.26 0.32
N SER A 143 11.50 -1.54 -0.05
CA SER A 143 11.77 -2.04 -1.39
C SER A 143 10.71 -1.63 -2.39
N VAL A 144 9.44 -1.83 -2.05
CA VAL A 144 8.31 -1.67 -2.98
C VAL A 144 8.01 -0.20 -3.22
N PHE A 145 7.87 0.57 -2.17
CA PHE A 145 7.47 1.98 -2.26
C PHE A 145 8.67 2.89 -2.52
N ALA A 146 9.66 2.86 -1.64
CA ALA A 146 10.82 3.73 -1.77
C ALA A 146 11.75 3.31 -2.92
N GLY A 147 11.68 2.05 -3.33
CA GLY A 147 12.44 1.55 -4.47
C GLY A 147 11.62 1.54 -5.76
N ARG A 148 10.74 0.55 -5.90
CA ARG A 148 10.04 0.29 -7.18
C ARG A 148 9.13 1.43 -7.62
N TYR A 149 8.26 1.90 -6.74
CA TYR A 149 7.35 2.99 -7.07
C TYR A 149 8.12 4.28 -7.36
N ALA A 150 9.08 4.63 -6.50
CA ALA A 150 9.88 5.85 -6.69
C ALA A 150 10.63 5.82 -8.03
N ASP A 151 11.22 4.69 -8.39
CA ASP A 151 11.93 4.55 -9.67
C ASP A 151 10.96 4.68 -10.85
N PHE A 152 9.77 4.12 -10.73
CA PHE A 152 8.75 4.26 -11.76
C PHE A 152 8.37 5.73 -11.99
N CYS A 153 8.18 6.49 -10.90
CA CYS A 153 7.89 7.91 -10.99
C CYS A 153 9.03 8.71 -11.63
N ARG A 154 10.28 8.32 -11.36
CA ARG A 154 11.44 8.99 -11.93
C ARG A 154 11.57 8.78 -13.44
N ARG A 155 11.01 7.68 -13.95
CA ARG A 155 11.02 7.38 -15.38
C ARG A 155 9.80 7.92 -16.12
N SER A 156 8.90 8.51 -15.42
CA SER A 156 7.62 9.00 -15.99
C SER A 156 7.74 10.37 -16.65
#